data_a6bf8f040c2c2bfed3072a2920424887
#
_entry.id   a6bf8f040c2c2bfed3072a2920424887
#
_cell.length_a   1.000
_cell.length_b   1.000
_cell.length_c   1.000
_cell.angle_alpha   90.00
_cell.angle_beta   90.00
_cell.angle_gamma   90.00
#
_symmetry.space_group_name_H-M   'P 1'
#
loop_
_entity.id
_entity.type
_entity.pdbx_description
1 polymer ?
#
loop_
_entity_poly.entity_id
_entity_poly.type
_entity_poly.pdbx_seq_one_letter_code
_entity_poly.pdbx_strand_id
1 'polypeptide(L)'
;MSELLEFALIRRLREVRERTTPATESELRVLSEQADAWARTVEAQIHSSERCIARLTSNPASSLAQIATELRRVETLRPQLREVQSLLADLENRARELRTHWLLTQATSGAAPAQRTSGRRT
;
A
#
# COMPACT_ATOMS: atom_id res chain seq x y z
N MET A 1 -8.01 -18.56 5.57
CA MET A 1 -6.74 -18.34 4.86
C MET A 1 -6.53 -16.90 4.42
N SER A 2 -7.42 -16.33 3.65
CA SER A 2 -7.22 -14.93 3.23
C SER A 2 -7.19 -13.95 4.37
N GLU A 3 -7.94 -14.17 5.43
CA GLU A 3 -7.94 -13.29 6.59
C GLU A 3 -6.58 -13.27 7.28
N LEU A 4 -5.92 -14.43 7.36
CA LEU A 4 -4.59 -14.52 7.94
C LEU A 4 -3.57 -13.79 7.10
N LEU A 5 -3.70 -13.85 5.78
CA LEU A 5 -2.81 -13.14 4.87
C LEU A 5 -3.01 -11.63 4.98
N GLU A 6 -4.26 -11.19 5.13
CA GLU A 6 -4.58 -9.78 5.32
C GLU A 6 -3.96 -9.25 6.59
N PHE A 7 -4.11 -9.96 7.70
CA PHE A 7 -3.52 -9.56 8.97
C PHE A 7 -2.01 -9.52 8.88
N ALA A 8 -1.42 -10.52 8.25
CA ALA A 8 0.03 -10.59 8.10
C ALA A 8 0.55 -9.42 7.28
N LEU A 9 -0.14 -9.10 6.19
CA LEU A 9 0.25 -7.99 5.32
C LEU A 9 0.15 -6.64 6.03
N ILE A 10 -0.99 -6.37 6.67
CA ILE A 10 -1.21 -5.11 7.38
C ILE A 10 -0.20 -4.97 8.52
N ARG A 11 0.01 -6.02 9.27
CA ARG A 11 0.97 -6.01 10.37
C ARG A 11 2.37 -5.73 9.87
N ARG A 12 2.76 -6.38 8.78
CA ARG A 12 4.09 -6.17 8.21
C ARG A 12 4.27 -4.74 7.71
N LEU A 13 3.26 -4.18 7.04
CA LEU A 13 3.31 -2.79 6.59
C LEU A 13 3.45 -1.83 7.77
N ARG A 14 2.72 -2.07 8.85
CA ARG A 14 2.80 -1.25 10.05
C ARG A 14 4.18 -1.37 10.71
N GLU A 15 4.71 -2.58 10.81
CA GLU A 15 6.04 -2.80 11.38
C GLU A 15 7.11 -2.05 10.60
N VAL A 16 7.06 -2.13 9.29
CA VAL A 16 8.03 -1.43 8.44
C VAL A 16 7.89 0.08 8.58
N ARG A 17 6.65 0.58 8.64
CA ARG A 17 6.40 2.01 8.82
C ARG A 17 6.94 2.52 10.15
N GLU A 18 6.80 1.73 11.20
CA GLU A 18 7.20 2.13 12.55
C GLU A 18 8.68 1.92 12.85
N ARG A 19 9.40 1.19 12.01
CA ARG A 19 10.83 0.97 12.19
C ARG A 19 11.60 2.28 12.07
N THR A 20 12.66 2.40 12.85
CA THR A 20 13.57 3.52 12.70
C THR A 20 14.43 3.35 11.45
N THR A 21 14.69 2.11 11.07
CA THR A 21 15.44 1.79 9.85
C THR A 21 14.50 1.83 8.66
N PRO A 22 14.82 2.60 7.61
CA PRO A 22 13.96 2.64 6.44
C PRO A 22 13.93 1.32 5.70
N ALA A 23 12.83 1.06 5.00
CA ALA A 23 12.68 -0.14 4.20
C ALA A 23 13.65 -0.10 3.02
N THR A 24 14.22 -1.24 2.69
CA THR A 24 15.05 -1.35 1.49
C THR A 24 14.16 -1.36 0.25
N GLU A 25 14.77 -1.08 -0.91
CA GLU A 25 14.03 -1.13 -2.17
C GLU A 25 13.45 -2.52 -2.44
N SER A 26 14.20 -3.57 -2.07
CA SER A 26 13.72 -4.94 -2.23
C SER A 26 12.51 -5.21 -1.35
N GLU A 27 12.55 -4.74 -0.09
CA GLU A 27 11.42 -4.88 0.81
C GLU A 27 10.19 -4.16 0.28
N LEU A 28 10.37 -2.93 -0.21
CA LEU A 28 9.28 -2.14 -0.76
C LEU A 28 8.68 -2.80 -1.98
N ARG A 29 9.52 -3.36 -2.85
CA ARG A 29 9.03 -4.04 -4.04
C ARG A 29 8.17 -5.25 -3.67
N VAL A 30 8.64 -6.07 -2.73
CA VAL A 30 7.89 -7.24 -2.29
C VAL A 30 6.58 -6.83 -1.65
N LEU A 31 6.62 -5.83 -0.76
CA LEU A 31 5.41 -5.35 -0.10
C LEU A 31 4.42 -4.75 -1.09
N SER A 32 4.92 -3.99 -2.07
CA SER A 32 4.09 -3.40 -3.11
C SER A 32 3.40 -4.48 -3.95
N GLU A 33 4.14 -5.50 -4.35
CA GLU A 33 3.57 -6.61 -5.12
C GLU A 33 2.52 -7.38 -4.32
N GLN A 34 2.79 -7.63 -3.05
CA GLN A 34 1.84 -8.32 -2.17
C GLN A 34 0.59 -7.47 -1.95
N ALA A 35 0.77 -6.18 -1.71
CA ALA A 35 -0.34 -5.26 -1.50
C ALA A 35 -1.19 -5.11 -2.75
N ASP A 36 -0.58 -5.01 -3.92
CA ASP A 36 -1.30 -4.89 -5.19
C ASP A 36 -2.11 -6.15 -5.49
N ALA A 37 -1.52 -7.32 -5.27
CA ALA A 37 -2.20 -8.59 -5.51
C ALA A 37 -3.40 -8.74 -4.57
N TRP A 38 -3.19 -8.43 -3.29
CA TRP A 38 -4.25 -8.49 -2.30
C TRP A 38 -5.36 -7.49 -2.62
N ALA A 39 -4.98 -6.24 -2.99
CA ALA A 39 -5.93 -5.19 -3.31
C ALA A 39 -6.83 -5.58 -4.49
N ARG A 40 -6.25 -6.17 -5.53
CA ARG A 40 -7.03 -6.63 -6.68
C ARG A 40 -8.06 -7.69 -6.30
N THR A 41 -7.65 -8.63 -5.45
CA THR A 41 -8.55 -9.67 -4.96
C THR A 41 -9.69 -9.07 -4.14
N VAL A 42 -9.37 -8.14 -3.23
CA VAL A 42 -10.37 -7.50 -2.39
C VAL A 42 -11.30 -6.61 -3.20
N GLU A 43 -10.78 -5.85 -4.15
CA GLU A 43 -11.61 -5.04 -5.04
C GLU A 43 -12.58 -5.89 -5.83
N ALA A 44 -12.14 -7.04 -6.32
CA ALA A 44 -13.03 -7.96 -7.03
C ALA A 44 -14.12 -8.50 -6.11
N GLN A 45 -13.79 -8.81 -4.86
CA GLN A 45 -14.75 -9.25 -3.86
C GLN A 45 -15.78 -8.17 -3.55
N ILE A 46 -15.33 -6.92 -3.38
CA ILE A 46 -16.21 -5.79 -3.13
C ILE A 46 -17.18 -5.61 -4.30
N HIS A 47 -16.68 -5.60 -5.52
CA HIS A 47 -17.53 -5.47 -6.70
C HIS A 47 -18.54 -6.60 -6.83
N SER A 48 -18.11 -7.82 -6.52
CA SER A 48 -19.01 -8.98 -6.54
C SER A 48 -20.13 -8.82 -5.51
N SER A 49 -19.78 -8.39 -4.30
CA SER A 49 -20.77 -8.15 -3.23
C SER A 49 -21.72 -7.02 -3.60
N GLU A 50 -21.22 -5.95 -4.20
CA GLU A 50 -22.04 -4.82 -4.63
C GLU A 50 -23.02 -5.23 -5.72
N ARG A 51 -22.59 -6.04 -6.67
CA ARG A 51 -23.49 -6.58 -7.69
C ARG A 51 -24.55 -7.50 -7.10
N CYS A 52 -24.16 -8.29 -6.11
CA CYS A 52 -25.07 -9.15 -5.40
C CYS A 52 -26.14 -8.34 -4.67
N ILE A 53 -25.71 -7.29 -3.98
CA ILE A 53 -26.64 -6.37 -3.28
C ILE A 53 -27.62 -5.76 -4.27
N ALA A 54 -27.15 -5.30 -5.43
CA ALA A 54 -27.99 -4.71 -6.45
C ALA A 54 -29.06 -5.71 -6.95
N ARG A 55 -28.67 -6.97 -7.17
CA ARG A 55 -29.63 -8.00 -7.57
C ARG A 55 -30.64 -8.30 -6.48
N LEU A 56 -30.17 -8.41 -5.23
CA LEU A 56 -31.04 -8.72 -4.11
C LEU A 56 -32.02 -7.59 -3.82
N THR A 57 -31.58 -6.35 -3.90
CA THR A 57 -32.44 -5.20 -3.62
C THR A 57 -33.48 -4.97 -4.70
N SER A 58 -33.23 -5.43 -5.93
CA SER A 58 -34.22 -5.30 -6.99
C SER A 58 -35.23 -6.42 -7.00
N ASN A 59 -35.07 -7.45 -6.18
CA ASN A 59 -36.02 -8.57 -6.09
C ASN A 59 -36.73 -8.53 -4.75
N PRO A 60 -38.06 -8.24 -4.72
CA PRO A 60 -38.80 -8.12 -3.45
C PRO A 60 -38.86 -9.43 -2.67
N ALA A 61 -38.59 -10.56 -3.28
CA ALA A 61 -38.54 -11.85 -2.59
C ALA A 61 -37.22 -12.13 -1.92
N SER A 62 -36.21 -11.25 -2.06
CA SER A 62 -34.89 -11.49 -1.51
C SER A 62 -34.88 -11.39 0.02
N SER A 63 -34.00 -12.18 0.62
CA SER A 63 -33.82 -12.19 2.07
C SER A 63 -33.05 -10.96 2.52
N LEU A 64 -33.57 -10.27 3.53
CA LEU A 64 -32.86 -9.16 4.15
C LEU A 64 -31.58 -9.62 4.83
N ALA A 65 -31.55 -10.86 5.30
CA ALA A 65 -30.34 -11.44 5.91
C ALA A 65 -29.23 -11.58 4.89
N GLN A 66 -29.54 -11.94 3.66
CA GLN A 66 -28.54 -12.03 2.59
C GLN A 66 -27.97 -10.66 2.24
N ILE A 67 -28.85 -9.66 2.14
CA ILE A 67 -28.44 -8.28 1.85
C ILE A 67 -27.53 -7.78 2.97
N ALA A 68 -27.91 -8.01 4.23
CA ALA A 68 -27.12 -7.60 5.38
C ALA A 68 -25.75 -8.26 5.41
N THR A 69 -25.67 -9.54 5.02
CA THR A 69 -24.41 -10.27 4.97
C THR A 69 -23.48 -9.65 3.93
N GLU A 70 -23.98 -9.33 2.75
CA GLU A 70 -23.17 -8.72 1.70
C GLU A 70 -22.75 -7.30 2.07
N LEU A 71 -23.65 -6.52 2.71
CA LEU A 71 -23.30 -5.18 3.18
C LEU A 71 -22.19 -5.22 4.21
N ARG A 72 -22.27 -6.15 5.16
CA ARG A 72 -21.21 -6.29 6.17
C ARG A 72 -19.89 -6.65 5.57
N ARG A 73 -19.90 -7.49 4.53
CA ARG A 73 -18.68 -7.85 3.82
C ARG A 73 -18.01 -6.63 3.21
N VAL A 74 -18.79 -5.80 2.53
CA VAL A 74 -18.27 -4.57 1.92
C VAL A 74 -17.77 -3.60 3.00
N GLU A 75 -18.53 -3.44 4.08
CA GLU A 75 -18.16 -2.55 5.18
C GLU A 75 -16.88 -3.00 5.89
N THR A 76 -16.60 -4.29 5.89
CA THR A 76 -15.37 -4.83 6.47
C THR A 76 -14.19 -4.68 5.53
N LEU A 77 -14.40 -4.95 4.25
CA LEU A 77 -13.31 -4.98 3.27
C LEU A 77 -12.82 -3.59 2.85
N ARG A 78 -13.73 -2.62 2.70
CA ARG A 78 -13.33 -1.28 2.27
C ARG A 78 -12.34 -0.58 3.19
N PRO A 79 -12.55 -0.58 4.51
CA PRO A 79 -11.57 0.04 5.41
C PRO A 79 -10.22 -0.65 5.38
N GLN A 80 -10.20 -1.98 5.25
CA GLN A 80 -8.96 -2.74 5.16
C GLN A 80 -8.19 -2.37 3.88
N LEU A 81 -8.90 -2.26 2.78
CA LEU A 81 -8.30 -1.87 1.51
C LEU A 81 -7.68 -0.48 1.61
N ARG A 82 -8.42 0.46 2.19
CA ARG A 82 -7.92 1.82 2.39
C ARG A 82 -6.70 1.85 3.29
N GLU A 83 -6.70 1.05 4.35
CA GLU A 83 -5.57 0.99 5.27
C GLU A 83 -4.31 0.48 4.58
N VAL A 84 -4.42 -0.61 3.81
CA VAL A 84 -3.28 -1.16 3.09
C VAL A 84 -2.74 -0.15 2.08
N GLN A 85 -3.63 0.48 1.33
CA GLN A 85 -3.24 1.48 0.33
C GLN A 85 -2.56 2.68 0.97
N SER A 86 -3.08 3.14 2.11
CA SER A 86 -2.51 4.27 2.85
C SER A 86 -1.14 3.94 3.42
N LEU A 87 -1.00 2.76 4.02
CA LEU A 87 0.28 2.32 4.57
C LEU A 87 1.34 2.18 3.48
N LEU A 88 0.97 1.60 2.35
CA LEU A 88 1.89 1.45 1.23
C LEU A 88 2.30 2.81 0.68
N ALA A 89 1.36 3.73 0.53
CA ALA A 89 1.65 5.09 0.06
C ALA A 89 2.61 5.80 1.01
N ASP A 90 2.42 5.65 2.32
CA ASP A 90 3.31 6.23 3.32
C ASP A 90 4.73 5.69 3.18
N LEU A 91 4.86 4.38 2.99
CA LEU A 91 6.17 3.75 2.82
C LEU A 91 6.85 4.21 1.54
N GLU A 92 6.09 4.30 0.46
CA GLU A 92 6.62 4.75 -0.82
C GLU A 92 7.05 6.21 -0.78
N ASN A 93 6.27 7.06 -0.11
CA ASN A 93 6.61 8.46 0.06
C ASN A 93 7.87 8.63 0.90
N ARG A 94 7.99 7.86 1.99
CA ARG A 94 9.17 7.89 2.84
C ARG A 94 10.41 7.45 2.06
N ALA A 95 10.30 6.40 1.27
CA ALA A 95 11.40 5.93 0.46
C ALA A 95 11.83 6.97 -0.56
N ARG A 96 10.85 7.65 -1.16
CA ARG A 96 11.11 8.70 -2.14
C ARG A 96 11.82 9.89 -1.50
N GLU A 97 11.38 10.29 -0.31
CA GLU A 97 12.01 11.38 0.44
C GLU A 97 13.45 11.04 0.80
N LEU A 98 13.69 9.82 1.26
CA LEU A 98 15.03 9.36 1.61
C LEU A 98 15.95 9.31 0.39
N ARG A 99 15.41 8.85 -0.74
CA ARG A 99 16.17 8.81 -1.99
C ARG A 99 16.54 10.22 -2.45
N THR A 100 15.60 11.14 -2.38
CA THR A 100 15.82 12.53 -2.74
C THR A 100 16.89 13.15 -1.83
N HIS A 101 16.76 12.92 -0.54
CA HIS A 101 17.74 13.43 0.43
C HIS A 101 19.13 12.86 0.15
N TRP A 102 19.20 11.55 -0.10
CA TRP A 102 20.48 10.91 -0.42
C TRP A 102 21.10 11.49 -1.69
N LEU A 103 20.30 11.68 -2.73
CA LEU A 103 20.78 12.25 -3.99
C LEU A 103 21.28 13.68 -3.81
N LEU A 104 20.57 14.48 -3.04
CA LEU A 104 20.99 15.84 -2.76
C LEU A 104 22.30 15.87 -1.97
N THR A 105 22.44 14.98 -0.99
CA THR A 105 23.66 14.87 -0.21
C THR A 105 24.83 14.44 -1.08
N GLN A 106 24.60 13.47 -1.95
CA GLN A 106 25.62 13.00 -2.88
C GLN A 106 26.02 14.08 -3.88
N ALA A 107 25.06 14.79 -4.40
CA ALA A 107 25.33 15.87 -5.36
C ALA A 107 26.18 16.97 -4.71
N THR A 108 25.83 17.34 -3.48
CA THR A 108 26.58 18.36 -2.75
C THR A 108 28.00 17.89 -2.44
N SER A 109 28.13 16.67 -1.94
CA SER A 109 29.43 16.12 -1.63
C SER A 109 30.28 15.87 -2.89
N GLY A 110 29.66 15.39 -3.91
CA GLY A 110 30.35 15.13 -5.16
C GLY A 110 30.75 16.39 -5.90
N ALA A 111 29.94 17.40 -5.85
CA ALA A 111 30.22 18.64 -6.54
C ALA A 111 31.43 19.33 -5.97
N ALA A 112 31.57 19.37 -4.66
CA ALA A 112 32.71 20.02 -4.04
C ALA A 112 34.05 19.38 -4.43
N PRO A 113 34.21 18.07 -4.33
CA PRO A 113 35.46 17.46 -4.75
C PRO A 113 35.72 17.63 -6.24
N ALA A 114 34.70 17.51 -7.04
CA ALA A 114 34.84 17.66 -8.46
C ALA A 114 35.28 19.07 -8.83
N GLN A 115 34.73 20.04 -8.20
CA GLN A 115 35.08 21.41 -8.43
C GLN A 115 36.50 21.67 -8.01
N ARG A 116 36.91 21.11 -6.91
CA ARG A 116 38.25 21.26 -6.50
C ARG A 116 39.20 20.69 -7.49
N THR A 117 38.85 19.52 -8.02
CA THR A 117 39.72 18.92 -8.99
C THR A 117 39.84 19.74 -10.20
N SER A 118 38.77 20.26 -10.70
CA SER A 118 38.81 21.03 -11.85
C SER A 118 39.49 22.31 -11.64
N GLY A 119 39.15 22.92 -10.61
CA GLY A 119 39.68 24.24 -10.38
C GLY A 119 41.11 24.20 -10.22
N ARG A 120 41.60 23.08 -9.73
CA ARG A 120 42.82 23.11 -9.52
C ARG A 120 43.54 23.06 -10.61
N ARG A 121 43.02 22.55 -11.56
CA ARG A 121 43.71 22.47 -12.63
C ARG A 121 43.94 23.66 -13.19
N THR A 122 43.27 24.49 -13.02
CA THR A 122 43.50 25.68 -13.71
C THR A 122 44.79 26.26 -13.39
#